data_d8a5551251ff632b47fb4cff480d23da
#
_entry.id   d8a5551251ff632b47fb4cff480d23da
#
_cell.length_a   1.000
_cell.length_b   1.000
_cell.length_c   1.000
_cell.angle_alpha   90.00
_cell.angle_beta   90.00
_cell.angle_gamma   90.00
#
_symmetry.space_group_name_H-M   'P 1'
#
loop_
_entity.id
_entity.type
_entity.pdbx_description
1 polymer ?
#
loop_
_entity_poly.entity_id
_entity_poly.type
_entity_poly.pdbx_seq_one_letter_code
_entity_poly.pdbx_strand_id
1 'polypeptide(L)'
;MPAESSKLGENKRIVVSFYQKALFEGDVDTAIRLYGGKTYKQHTPFAADGFDGLRNYVKWIAENYPNTRGEIKRVFADGDYVLLHCHYAGFFGENGDAIVDIFRMEDGKVVEHWDVIQAIPKTSLNENTMF
;
A
#
# COMPACT_ATOMS: atom_id res chain seq x y z
N MET A 1 -24.30 -4.77 -12.06
CA MET A 1 -24.04 -4.42 -13.22
C MET A 1 -22.84 -3.53 -13.43
N PRO A 2 -22.75 -3.08 -14.57
CA PRO A 2 -21.58 -2.40 -15.08
C PRO A 2 -21.09 -1.23 -14.24
N ALA A 3 -21.98 -0.40 -13.68
CA ALA A 3 -21.56 0.78 -12.92
C ALA A 3 -20.70 0.42 -11.69
N GLU A 4 -21.13 -0.59 -10.93
CA GLU A 4 -20.36 -1.02 -9.75
C GLU A 4 -19.07 -1.71 -10.16
N SER A 5 -19.11 -2.57 -11.18
CA SER A 5 -17.92 -3.23 -11.69
C SER A 5 -16.91 -2.22 -12.22
N SER A 6 -17.37 -1.17 -12.92
CA SER A 6 -16.50 -0.10 -13.41
C SER A 6 -15.89 0.70 -12.26
N LYS A 7 -16.68 1.00 -11.23
CA LYS A 7 -16.18 1.71 -10.05
C LYS A 7 -15.12 0.89 -9.32
N LEU A 8 -15.36 -0.41 -9.12
CA LEU A 8 -14.39 -1.29 -8.46
C LEU A 8 -13.11 -1.39 -9.28
N GLY A 9 -13.21 -1.57 -10.58
CA GLY A 9 -12.05 -1.62 -11.48
C GLY A 9 -11.26 -0.33 -11.47
N GLU A 10 -11.95 0.81 -11.52
CA GLU A 10 -11.31 2.11 -11.47
C GLU A 10 -10.62 2.36 -10.13
N ASN A 11 -11.26 2.00 -9.01
CA ASN A 11 -10.66 2.13 -7.70
C ASN A 11 -9.40 1.28 -7.57
N LYS A 12 -9.40 0.04 -8.09
CA LYS A 12 -8.19 -0.80 -8.12
C LYS A 12 -7.07 -0.09 -8.89
N ARG A 13 -7.38 0.43 -10.07
CA ARG A 13 -6.39 1.12 -10.91
C ARG A 13 -5.78 2.32 -10.18
N ILE A 14 -6.62 3.11 -9.54
CA ILE A 14 -6.18 4.31 -8.82
C ILE A 14 -5.27 3.93 -7.65
N VAL A 15 -5.68 2.95 -6.84
CA VAL A 15 -4.88 2.53 -5.68
C VAL A 15 -3.54 1.94 -6.11
N VAL A 16 -3.53 1.09 -7.14
CA VAL A 16 -2.27 0.53 -7.65
C VAL A 16 -1.35 1.65 -8.15
N SER A 17 -1.88 2.61 -8.89
CA SER A 17 -1.11 3.76 -9.39
C SER A 17 -0.58 4.62 -8.26
N PHE A 18 -1.41 4.91 -7.26
CA PHE A 18 -1.03 5.66 -6.07
C PHE A 18 0.11 4.95 -5.32
N TYR A 19 -0.04 3.65 -5.09
CA TYR A 19 0.91 2.85 -4.35
C TYR A 19 2.26 2.76 -5.06
N GLN A 20 2.24 2.45 -6.35
CA GLN A 20 3.46 2.36 -7.15
C GLN A 20 4.20 3.70 -7.18
N LYS A 21 3.47 4.78 -7.39
CA LYS A 21 4.06 6.12 -7.45
C LYS A 21 4.67 6.53 -6.11
N ALA A 22 3.93 6.36 -5.04
CA ALA A 22 4.37 6.79 -3.71
C ALA A 22 5.45 5.87 -3.13
N LEU A 23 5.23 4.55 -3.14
CA LEU A 23 6.07 3.60 -2.42
C LEU A 23 7.18 3.02 -3.30
N PHE A 24 6.89 2.61 -4.53
CA PHE A 24 7.90 1.98 -5.38
C PHE A 24 8.79 3.02 -6.07
N GLU A 25 8.22 4.11 -6.52
CA GLU A 25 8.98 5.19 -7.18
C GLU A 25 9.49 6.24 -6.21
N GLY A 26 8.89 6.34 -5.03
CA GLY A 26 9.26 7.35 -4.05
C GLY A 26 8.77 8.75 -4.37
N ASP A 27 7.91 8.90 -5.38
CA ASP A 27 7.37 10.20 -5.80
C ASP A 27 6.02 10.44 -5.14
N VAL A 28 6.07 10.66 -3.84
CA VAL A 28 4.87 10.77 -3.01
C VAL A 28 4.04 12.02 -3.34
N ASP A 29 4.68 13.13 -3.69
CA ASP A 29 3.96 14.37 -3.98
C ASP A 29 3.10 14.24 -5.24
N THR A 30 3.62 13.62 -6.29
CA THR A 30 2.85 13.34 -7.49
C THR A 30 1.70 12.38 -7.20
N ALA A 31 1.95 11.33 -6.41
CA ALA A 31 0.91 10.37 -6.03
C ALA A 31 -0.24 11.07 -5.30
N ILE A 32 0.07 11.93 -4.35
CA ILE A 32 -0.93 12.69 -3.59
C ILE A 32 -1.71 13.63 -4.51
N ARG A 33 -1.00 14.35 -5.37
CA ARG A 33 -1.62 15.31 -6.29
C ARG A 33 -2.60 14.65 -7.25
N LEU A 34 -2.25 13.49 -7.77
CA LEU A 34 -3.08 12.79 -8.76
C LEU A 34 -4.20 11.96 -8.12
N TYR A 35 -3.94 11.33 -6.99
CA TYR A 35 -4.81 10.28 -6.46
C TYR A 35 -5.27 10.51 -5.02
N GLY A 36 -4.66 11.44 -4.30
CA GLY A 36 -5.02 11.73 -2.91
C GLY A 36 -6.30 12.54 -2.80
N GLY A 37 -7.10 12.24 -1.76
CA GLY A 37 -8.32 12.97 -1.48
C GLY A 37 -8.07 14.22 -0.62
N LYS A 38 -9.13 14.69 0.04
CA LYS A 38 -9.04 15.87 0.89
C LYS A 38 -8.31 15.60 2.19
N THR A 39 -8.39 14.37 2.68
CA THR A 39 -7.76 13.92 3.92
C THR A 39 -7.11 12.57 3.68
N TYR A 40 -6.23 12.19 4.57
CA TYR A 40 -5.61 10.86 4.54
C TYR A 40 -5.45 10.40 5.98
N LYS A 41 -6.35 9.54 6.41
CA LYS A 41 -6.32 9.00 7.76
C LYS A 41 -5.41 7.77 7.77
N GLN A 42 -4.35 7.83 8.55
CA GLN A 42 -3.33 6.78 8.58
C GLN A 42 -3.47 5.91 9.83
N HIS A 43 -3.53 4.59 9.62
CA HIS A 43 -3.58 3.62 10.71
C HIS A 43 -2.29 2.82 10.87
N THR A 44 -1.35 2.93 9.94
CA THR A 44 -0.05 2.29 10.10
C THR A 44 0.67 2.92 11.30
N PRO A 45 1.10 2.12 12.30
CA PRO A 45 1.69 2.70 13.52
C PRO A 45 3.07 3.32 13.30
N PHE A 46 3.68 3.11 12.15
CA PHE A 46 5.02 3.61 11.84
C PHE A 46 5.01 4.97 11.13
N ALA A 47 3.84 5.50 10.82
CA ALA A 47 3.71 6.78 10.13
C ALA A 47 2.80 7.71 10.92
N ALA A 48 3.11 9.00 10.92
CA ALA A 48 2.21 10.00 11.47
C ALA A 48 1.00 10.16 10.56
N ASP A 49 -0.06 10.75 11.08
CA ASP A 49 -1.31 10.92 10.36
C ASP A 49 -1.16 11.91 9.20
N GLY A 50 -2.06 11.80 8.21
CA GLY A 50 -2.16 12.72 7.09
C GLY A 50 -1.11 12.49 5.99
N PHE A 51 -1.20 13.31 4.95
CA PHE A 51 -0.27 13.22 3.83
C PHE A 51 1.15 13.61 4.21
N ASP A 52 1.31 14.53 5.15
CA ASP A 52 2.65 14.86 5.64
C ASP A 52 3.30 13.67 6.34
N GLY A 53 2.50 12.90 7.09
CA GLY A 53 2.97 11.65 7.68
C GLY A 53 3.40 10.64 6.62
N LEU A 54 2.66 10.54 5.52
CA LEU A 54 3.03 9.67 4.39
C LEU A 54 4.35 10.12 3.75
N ARG A 55 4.52 11.42 3.51
CA ARG A 55 5.77 11.97 2.98
C ARG A 55 6.96 11.61 3.86
N ASN A 56 6.81 11.82 5.16
CA ASN A 56 7.86 11.52 6.11
C ASN A 56 8.16 10.03 6.20
N TYR A 57 7.14 9.19 6.12
CA TYR A 57 7.29 7.74 6.14
C TYR A 57 8.07 7.22 4.92
N VAL A 58 7.72 7.68 3.73
CA VAL A 58 8.42 7.30 2.49
C VAL A 58 9.88 7.75 2.55
N LYS A 59 10.15 8.95 3.04
CA LYS A 59 11.51 9.45 3.24
C LYS A 59 12.28 8.60 4.23
N TRP A 60 11.66 8.25 5.35
CA TRP A 60 12.27 7.41 6.37
C TRP A 60 12.62 6.03 5.82
N ILE A 61 11.74 5.42 5.01
CA ILE A 61 12.02 4.15 4.37
C ILE A 61 13.25 4.27 3.46
N ALA A 62 13.30 5.31 2.64
CA ALA A 62 14.42 5.52 1.72
C ALA A 62 15.76 5.71 2.46
N GLU A 63 15.73 6.36 3.61
CA GLU A 63 16.95 6.62 4.40
C GLU A 63 17.41 5.39 5.20
N ASN A 64 16.47 4.59 5.72
CA ASN A 64 16.78 3.48 6.62
C ASN A 64 16.78 2.12 5.94
N TYR A 65 16.04 1.98 4.84
CA TYR A 65 15.92 0.73 4.08
C TYR A 65 16.08 0.98 2.59
N PRO A 66 17.28 1.46 2.16
CA PRO A 66 17.49 1.87 0.77
C PRO A 66 17.37 0.74 -0.26
N ASN A 67 17.41 -0.51 0.20
CA ASN A 67 17.31 -1.68 -0.67
C ASN A 67 15.91 -2.29 -0.67
N THR A 68 14.92 -1.58 -0.13
CA THR A 68 13.53 -2.05 -0.10
C THR A 68 13.00 -2.27 -1.52
N ARG A 69 12.42 -3.44 -1.75
CA ARG A 69 11.77 -3.80 -3.02
C ARG A 69 10.42 -4.40 -2.71
N GLY A 70 9.38 -3.86 -3.35
CA GLY A 70 8.02 -4.34 -3.17
C GLY A 70 7.42 -4.87 -4.46
N GLU A 71 6.49 -5.80 -4.32
CA GLU A 71 5.73 -6.37 -5.42
C GLU A 71 4.29 -6.57 -4.99
N ILE A 72 3.35 -6.09 -5.78
CA ILE A 72 1.92 -6.34 -5.55
C ILE A 72 1.59 -7.71 -6.14
N LYS A 73 1.17 -8.64 -5.29
CA LYS A 73 0.82 -10.01 -5.71
C LYS A 73 -0.61 -10.11 -6.20
N ARG A 74 -1.54 -9.43 -5.54
CA ARG A 74 -2.96 -9.43 -5.94
C ARG A 74 -3.68 -8.21 -5.39
N VAL A 75 -4.78 -7.86 -6.04
CA VAL A 75 -5.59 -6.69 -5.73
C VAL A 75 -7.04 -7.10 -5.64
N PHE A 76 -7.74 -6.68 -4.62
CA PHE A 76 -9.17 -6.89 -4.45
C PHE A 76 -9.86 -5.57 -4.20
N ALA A 77 -11.11 -5.46 -4.62
CA ALA A 77 -11.93 -4.28 -4.31
C ALA A 77 -13.33 -4.72 -3.92
N ASP A 78 -13.89 -4.03 -2.93
CA ASP A 78 -15.25 -4.24 -2.45
C ASP A 78 -15.77 -2.92 -1.90
N GLY A 79 -16.91 -2.43 -2.43
CA GLY A 79 -17.44 -1.13 -2.05
C GLY A 79 -16.42 -0.03 -2.30
N ASP A 80 -16.12 0.74 -1.26
CA ASP A 80 -15.15 1.83 -1.32
C ASP A 80 -13.74 1.40 -0.90
N TYR A 81 -13.53 0.11 -0.69
CA TYR A 81 -12.24 -0.41 -0.21
C TYR A 81 -11.48 -1.14 -1.28
N VAL A 82 -10.16 -0.96 -1.28
CA VAL A 82 -9.22 -1.72 -2.12
C VAL A 82 -8.17 -2.34 -1.22
N LEU A 83 -7.89 -3.62 -1.44
CA LEU A 83 -6.91 -4.38 -0.66
C LEU A 83 -5.80 -4.87 -1.57
N LEU A 84 -4.56 -4.60 -1.18
CA LEU A 84 -3.36 -5.11 -1.85
C LEU A 84 -2.70 -6.17 -0.97
N HIS A 85 -2.30 -7.28 -1.59
CA HIS A 85 -1.45 -8.27 -0.95
C HIS A 85 -0.07 -8.15 -1.58
N CYS A 86 0.93 -7.78 -0.77
CA CYS A 86 2.25 -7.40 -1.26
C CYS A 86 3.36 -8.23 -0.62
N HIS A 87 4.43 -8.41 -1.38
CA HIS A 87 5.67 -9.01 -0.92
C HIS A 87 6.75 -7.92 -0.91
N TYR A 88 7.41 -7.76 0.22
CA TYR A 88 8.54 -6.84 0.36
C TYR A 88 9.80 -7.57 0.75
N ALA A 89 10.93 -7.14 0.18
CA ALA A 89 12.25 -7.57 0.55
C ALA A 89 13.08 -6.34 0.94
N GLY A 90 13.99 -6.51 1.88
CA GLY A 90 14.88 -5.43 2.31
C GLY A 90 14.20 -4.37 3.16
N PHE A 91 13.12 -4.76 3.86
CA PHE A 91 12.38 -3.88 4.76
C PHE A 91 12.50 -4.40 6.21
N PHE A 92 11.40 -4.60 6.94
CA PHE A 92 11.49 -4.96 8.36
C PHE A 92 12.04 -6.37 8.60
N GLY A 93 11.49 -7.36 7.93
CA GLY A 93 11.86 -8.76 8.16
C GLY A 93 13.13 -9.15 7.44
N GLU A 94 13.97 -9.95 8.12
CA GLU A 94 15.22 -10.46 7.55
C GLU A 94 14.98 -11.26 6.27
N ASN A 95 13.89 -12.03 6.24
CA ASN A 95 13.51 -12.87 5.09
C ASN A 95 12.42 -12.23 4.23
N GLY A 96 12.19 -10.93 4.40
CA GLY A 96 11.12 -10.20 3.73
C GLY A 96 9.86 -10.10 4.58
N ASP A 97 8.85 -9.44 4.02
CA ASP A 97 7.59 -9.19 4.71
C ASP A 97 6.41 -9.49 3.79
N ALA A 98 5.38 -10.09 4.37
CA ALA A 98 4.06 -10.17 3.75
C ALA A 98 3.25 -9.01 4.30
N ILE A 99 2.72 -8.16 3.41
CA ILE A 99 2.00 -6.96 3.80
C ILE A 99 0.63 -6.96 3.14
N VAL A 100 -0.40 -6.69 3.94
CA VAL A 100 -1.73 -6.42 3.45
C VAL A 100 -2.00 -4.94 3.67
N ASP A 101 -2.22 -4.22 2.58
CA ASP A 101 -2.58 -2.80 2.60
C ASP A 101 -4.05 -2.66 2.26
N ILE A 102 -4.77 -1.87 3.04
CA ILE A 102 -6.18 -1.58 2.81
C ILE A 102 -6.33 -0.09 2.62
N PHE A 103 -7.02 0.31 1.55
CA PHE A 103 -7.30 1.71 1.25
C PHE A 103 -8.80 1.94 1.18
N ARG A 104 -9.25 3.06 1.71
CA ARG A 104 -10.62 3.53 1.51
C ARG A 104 -10.62 4.67 0.53
N MET A 105 -11.58 4.60 -0.39
CA MET A 105 -11.75 5.58 -1.46
C MET A 105 -12.97 6.48 -1.18
N GLU A 106 -12.89 7.71 -1.62
CA GLU A 106 -14.00 8.65 -1.58
C GLU A 106 -13.94 9.49 -2.85
N ASP A 107 -15.00 9.42 -3.65
CA ASP A 107 -15.07 10.12 -4.94
C ASP A 107 -13.85 9.85 -5.85
N GLY A 108 -13.42 8.60 -5.90
CA GLY A 108 -12.29 8.20 -6.73
C GLY A 108 -10.93 8.64 -6.22
N LYS A 109 -10.83 9.00 -4.94
CA LYS A 109 -9.59 9.46 -4.32
C LYS A 109 -9.28 8.64 -3.07
N VAL A 110 -7.99 8.51 -2.75
CA VAL A 110 -7.52 7.78 -1.57
C VAL A 110 -7.63 8.68 -0.34
N VAL A 111 -8.35 8.23 0.69
CA VAL A 111 -8.61 9.04 1.89
C VAL A 111 -8.23 8.34 3.20
N GLU A 112 -7.93 7.04 3.17
CA GLU A 112 -7.64 6.32 4.40
C GLU A 112 -6.85 5.05 4.10
N HIS A 113 -5.95 4.67 5.01
CA HIS A 113 -5.06 3.52 4.81
C HIS A 113 -4.82 2.76 6.12
N TRP A 114 -4.86 1.44 6.02
CA TRP A 114 -4.45 0.49 7.05
C TRP A 114 -3.44 -0.47 6.45
N ASP A 115 -2.59 -1.04 7.28
CA ASP A 115 -1.79 -2.19 6.85
C ASP A 115 -1.58 -3.20 7.97
N VAL A 116 -1.24 -4.41 7.56
CA VAL A 116 -0.81 -5.49 8.44
C VAL A 116 0.49 -6.02 7.87
N ILE A 117 1.55 -6.01 8.66
CA ILE A 117 2.88 -6.42 8.25
C ILE A 117 3.27 -7.66 9.04
N GLN A 118 3.59 -8.74 8.34
CA GLN A 118 4.10 -9.94 8.97
C GLN A 118 5.45 -10.30 8.36
N ALA A 119 6.47 -10.35 9.21
CA ALA A 119 7.80 -10.82 8.78
C ALA A 119 7.69 -12.28 8.33
N ILE A 120 8.31 -12.61 7.20
CA ILE A 120 8.29 -13.97 6.67
C ILE A 120 9.17 -14.85 7.56
N PRO A 121 8.61 -15.96 8.11
CA PRO A 121 9.39 -16.86 8.97
C PRO A 121 10.54 -17.51 8.20
N LYS A 122 11.60 -17.84 8.91
CA LYS A 122 12.73 -18.53 8.31
C LYS A 122 12.36 -19.93 7.83
N THR A 123 11.40 -20.58 8.50
CA THR A 123 10.96 -21.94 8.16
C THR A 123 9.44 -21.99 8.09
N SER A 124 8.92 -22.92 7.29
CA SER A 124 7.49 -23.15 7.14
C SER A 124 7.20 -24.66 7.21
N LEU A 125 6.05 -25.00 7.72
CA LEU A 125 5.61 -26.40 7.78
C LEU A 125 5.05 -26.90 6.43
N ASN A 126 4.87 -26.02 5.48
CA ASN A 126 4.44 -26.38 4.12
C ASN A 126 5.35 -25.73 3.09
N GLU A 127 5.23 -26.15 1.83
CA GLU A 127 6.06 -25.66 0.74
C GLU A 127 5.42 -24.49 -0.01
N ASN A 128 4.27 -24.03 0.42
CA ASN A 128 3.59 -22.89 -0.19
C ASN A 128 4.19 -21.60 0.34
N THR A 129 4.28 -20.60 -0.51
CA THR A 129 4.71 -19.27 -0.07
C THR A 129 3.56 -18.57 0.65
N MET A 130 3.84 -17.41 1.25
CA MET A 130 2.80 -16.57 1.84
C MET A 130 2.04 -15.73 0.80
N PHE A 131 2.28 -16.00 -0.47
CA PHE A 131 1.77 -15.18 -1.57
C PHE A 131 1.03 -15.94 -2.64
#